data_f8769ed5bf97af76206070a0e75f55a0
#
_entry.id   f8769ed5bf97af76206070a0e75f55a0
#
_cell.length_a   1.000
_cell.length_b   1.000
_cell.length_c   1.000
_cell.angle_alpha   90.00
_cell.angle_beta   90.00
_cell.angle_gamma   90.00
#
_symmetry.space_group_name_H-M   'P 1'
#
loop_
_entity.id
_entity.type
_entity.pdbx_description
1 polymer ?
#
loop_
_entity_poly.entity_id
_entity_poly.type
_entity_poly.pdbx_seq_one_letter_code
_entity_poly.pdbx_strand_id
1 'polypeptide(L)'
;LPFMAFYMLLQVGMFVIRLDGSPRFAMWCNAIPAVINIVLDYVFIFIFGWEMMGAALATSLGYVVGAAMIIIYLSRKKNVIHFCRVKLSRKSMQLTWRNVKYMCRLGASTFLCEGAIACMMFAGNYVFISYLGEDGVAAFSIACYFFPIIFMVYNAIGQSAQPILSYNFGAGDEARVRSAFRPSNITFMDWTKQTEQTSF
;
A
#
# COMPACT_ATOMS: atom_id res chain seq x y z
N LEU A 1 10.74 -4.10 14.68
CA LEU A 1 9.34 -4.47 15.04
C LEU A 1 8.52 -3.31 15.64
N PRO A 2 9.00 -2.45 16.58
CA PRO A 2 8.15 -1.40 17.16
C PRO A 2 7.68 -0.35 16.15
N PHE A 3 8.43 -0.09 15.08
CA PHE A 3 8.08 0.88 14.04
C PHE A 3 7.03 0.40 13.04
N MET A 4 6.67 -0.90 13.06
CA MET A 4 5.61 -1.46 12.21
C MET A 4 4.23 -0.81 12.46
N ALA A 5 3.97 -0.38 13.71
CA ALA A 5 2.74 0.33 14.04
C ALA A 5 2.63 1.68 13.30
N PHE A 6 3.75 2.40 13.16
CA PHE A 6 3.79 3.67 12.41
C PHE A 6 3.59 3.44 10.91
N TYR A 7 4.16 2.36 10.36
CA TYR A 7 3.92 1.95 8.98
C TYR A 7 2.45 1.63 8.72
N MET A 8 1.82 0.84 9.61
CA MET A 8 0.39 0.53 9.51
C MET A 8 -0.47 1.79 9.59
N LEU A 9 -0.14 2.70 10.51
CA LEU A 9 -0.84 3.99 10.66
C LEU A 9 -0.69 4.85 9.40
N LEU A 10 0.50 4.87 8.80
CA LEU A 10 0.77 5.58 7.55
C LEU A 10 -0.10 5.02 6.41
N GLN A 11 -0.13 3.72 6.22
CA GLN A 11 -0.89 3.08 5.15
C GLN A 11 -2.41 3.31 5.30
N VAL A 12 -2.96 3.01 6.47
CA VAL A 12 -4.39 3.23 6.75
C VAL A 12 -4.74 4.72 6.65
N GLY A 13 -3.91 5.59 7.21
CA GLY A 13 -4.14 7.04 7.20
C GLY A 13 -4.15 7.62 5.79
N MET A 14 -3.30 7.14 4.90
CA MET A 14 -3.31 7.57 3.50
C MET A 14 -4.64 7.25 2.79
N PHE A 15 -5.21 6.06 3.03
CA PHE A 15 -6.54 5.72 2.49
C PHE A 15 -7.62 6.64 3.05
N VAL A 16 -7.60 6.91 4.35
CA VAL A 16 -8.55 7.81 5.02
C VAL A 16 -8.48 9.22 4.44
N ILE A 17 -7.28 9.77 4.25
CA ILE A 17 -7.08 11.12 3.68
C ILE A 17 -7.56 11.20 2.22
N ARG A 18 -7.37 10.14 1.43
CA ARG A 18 -7.90 10.07 0.05
C ARG A 18 -9.43 10.09 0.04
N LEU A 19 -10.07 9.36 0.97
CA LEU A 19 -11.53 9.36 1.14
C LEU A 19 -12.06 10.71 1.62
N ASP A 20 -11.28 11.48 2.38
CA ASP A 20 -11.60 12.85 2.83
C ASP A 20 -11.54 13.89 1.70
N GLY A 21 -11.26 13.47 0.45
CA GLY A 21 -11.20 14.33 -0.72
C GLY A 21 -9.90 15.12 -0.87
N SER A 22 -8.85 14.76 -0.13
CA SER A 22 -7.54 15.42 -0.18
C SER A 22 -6.41 14.52 -0.74
N PRO A 23 -6.53 14.01 -1.99
CA PRO A 23 -5.54 13.08 -2.56
C PRO A 23 -4.14 13.71 -2.72
N ARG A 24 -4.08 15.03 -2.95
CA ARG A 24 -2.80 15.76 -3.02
C ARG A 24 -2.04 15.71 -1.70
N PHE A 25 -2.74 15.87 -0.58
CA PHE A 25 -2.11 15.78 0.73
C PHE A 25 -1.65 14.35 1.04
N ALA A 26 -2.42 13.33 0.67
CA ALA A 26 -2.01 11.94 0.79
C ALA A 26 -0.73 11.65 -0.02
N MET A 27 -0.58 12.24 -1.22
CA MET A 27 0.64 12.16 -2.02
C MET A 27 1.85 12.75 -1.26
N TRP A 28 1.70 13.93 -0.64
CA TRP A 28 2.77 14.55 0.14
C TRP A 28 3.12 13.75 1.40
N CYS A 29 2.14 13.11 2.05
CA CYS A 29 2.39 12.21 3.18
C CYS A 29 3.22 10.99 2.81
N ASN A 30 3.32 10.63 1.54
CA ASN A 30 4.19 9.57 1.04
C ASN A 30 5.53 10.12 0.51
N ALA A 31 5.49 11.23 -0.24
CA ALA A 31 6.67 11.82 -0.88
C ALA A 31 7.67 12.38 0.16
N ILE A 32 7.20 13.12 1.16
CA ILE A 32 8.09 13.73 2.17
C ILE A 32 8.86 12.68 2.97
N PRO A 33 8.22 11.65 3.53
CA PRO A 33 8.94 10.58 4.23
C PRO A 33 9.93 9.83 3.33
N ALA A 34 9.60 9.64 2.04
CA ALA A 34 10.50 8.99 1.09
C ALA A 34 11.76 9.83 0.83
N VAL A 35 11.63 11.14 0.65
CA VAL A 35 12.78 12.04 0.50
C VAL A 35 13.63 12.08 1.77
N ILE A 36 12.99 12.16 2.94
CA ILE A 36 13.70 12.12 4.22
C ILE A 36 14.44 10.79 4.40
N ASN A 37 13.83 9.68 4.01
CA ASN A 37 14.46 8.36 4.05
C ASN A 37 15.73 8.35 3.18
N ILE A 38 15.68 8.81 1.93
CA ILE A 38 16.83 8.89 1.03
C ILE A 38 17.97 9.73 1.63
N VAL A 39 17.64 10.90 2.20
CA VAL A 39 18.63 11.78 2.83
C VAL A 39 19.25 11.13 4.06
N LEU A 40 18.43 10.51 4.90
CA LEU A 40 18.91 9.82 6.11
C LEU A 40 19.73 8.56 5.77
N ASP A 41 19.35 7.82 4.72
CA ASP A 41 20.15 6.68 4.22
C ASP A 41 21.54 7.15 3.81
N TYR A 42 21.62 8.25 3.05
CA TYR A 42 22.91 8.82 2.68
C TYR A 42 23.75 9.19 3.92
N VAL A 43 23.15 9.89 4.89
CA VAL A 43 23.85 10.33 6.10
C VAL A 43 24.30 9.14 6.95
N PHE A 44 23.43 8.18 7.20
CA PHE A 44 23.72 7.07 8.11
C PHE A 44 24.67 6.04 7.48
N ILE A 45 24.57 5.80 6.18
CA ILE A 45 25.44 4.82 5.50
C ILE A 45 26.80 5.44 5.18
N PHE A 46 26.84 6.63 4.56
CA PHE A 46 28.09 7.21 4.05
C PHE A 46 28.83 8.07 5.09
N ILE A 47 28.13 8.81 5.96
CA ILE A 47 28.78 9.70 6.93
C ILE A 47 29.05 8.95 8.24
N PHE A 48 28.06 8.20 8.75
CA PHE A 48 28.22 7.46 10.01
C PHE A 48 28.74 6.03 9.85
N GLY A 49 28.71 5.46 8.64
CA GLY A 49 29.19 4.11 8.37
C GLY A 49 28.38 2.99 9.04
N TRP A 50 27.09 3.24 9.33
CA TRP A 50 26.23 2.28 10.06
C TRP A 50 25.62 1.20 9.16
N GLU A 51 26.02 1.11 7.89
CA GLU A 51 25.60 0.06 6.94
C GLU A 51 24.11 -0.30 7.05
N MET A 52 23.78 -1.59 7.25
CA MET A 52 22.39 -2.07 7.35
C MET A 52 21.59 -1.47 8.52
N MET A 53 22.27 -1.15 9.63
CA MET A 53 21.61 -0.57 10.80
C MET A 53 21.15 0.86 10.52
N GLY A 54 21.97 1.61 9.78
CA GLY A 54 21.65 2.96 9.32
C GLY A 54 20.42 3.00 8.41
N ALA A 55 20.37 2.11 7.41
CA ALA A 55 19.23 1.98 6.52
C ALA A 55 17.92 1.62 7.25
N ALA A 56 17.99 0.70 8.22
CA ALA A 56 16.82 0.33 9.03
C ALA A 56 16.30 1.49 9.88
N LEU A 57 17.20 2.31 10.44
CA LEU A 57 16.83 3.50 11.22
C LEU A 57 16.25 4.60 10.33
N ALA A 58 16.86 4.88 9.18
CA ALA A 58 16.36 5.87 8.23
C ALA A 58 14.92 5.55 7.76
N THR A 59 14.68 4.29 7.39
CA THR A 59 13.35 3.80 7.02
C THR A 59 12.34 3.94 8.16
N SER A 60 12.74 3.59 9.38
CA SER A 60 11.90 3.71 10.57
C SER A 60 11.53 5.16 10.89
N LEU A 61 12.48 6.08 10.78
CA LEU A 61 12.25 7.52 10.96
C LEU A 61 11.35 8.09 9.87
N GLY A 62 11.49 7.66 8.62
CA GLY A 62 10.56 8.01 7.54
C GLY A 62 9.12 7.65 7.88
N TYR A 63 8.87 6.45 8.40
CA TYR A 63 7.51 6.04 8.82
C TYR A 63 6.98 6.87 9.99
N VAL A 64 7.82 7.24 10.95
CA VAL A 64 7.42 8.12 12.08
C VAL A 64 7.01 9.50 11.57
N VAL A 65 7.78 10.10 10.66
CA VAL A 65 7.44 11.40 10.07
C VAL A 65 6.12 11.32 9.28
N GLY A 66 5.95 10.30 8.45
CA GLY A 66 4.70 10.11 7.70
C GLY A 66 3.50 9.92 8.61
N ALA A 67 3.62 9.10 9.66
CA ALA A 67 2.58 8.90 10.65
C ALA A 67 2.24 10.19 11.42
N ALA A 68 3.24 10.99 11.78
CA ALA A 68 3.04 12.29 12.43
C ALA A 68 2.25 13.25 11.52
N MET A 69 2.55 13.32 10.23
CA MET A 69 1.80 14.14 9.26
C MET A 69 0.32 13.72 9.20
N ILE A 70 0.04 12.42 9.22
CA ILE A 70 -1.34 11.89 9.23
C ILE A 70 -2.06 12.24 10.52
N ILE A 71 -1.41 12.07 11.67
CA ILE A 71 -1.97 12.43 12.98
C ILE A 71 -2.32 13.92 13.02
N ILE A 72 -1.42 14.78 12.55
CA ILE A 72 -1.65 16.24 12.48
C ILE A 72 -2.84 16.54 11.57
N TYR A 73 -2.96 15.86 10.42
CA TYR A 73 -4.09 16.05 9.51
C TYR A 73 -5.42 15.65 10.17
N LEU A 74 -5.49 14.46 10.75
CA LEU A 74 -6.70 13.92 11.37
C LEU A 74 -7.07 14.67 12.69
N SER A 75 -6.12 15.36 13.31
CA SER A 75 -6.38 16.19 14.50
C SER A 75 -7.05 17.52 14.15
N ARG A 76 -7.04 17.92 12.87
CA ARG A 76 -7.68 19.17 12.43
C ARG A 76 -9.19 18.98 12.32
N LYS A 77 -9.97 19.67 13.13
CA LYS A 77 -11.46 19.65 13.13
C LYS A 77 -12.10 20.19 11.85
N LYS A 78 -11.33 20.80 10.94
CA LYS A 78 -11.82 21.30 9.64
C LYS A 78 -12.09 20.19 8.63
N ASN A 79 -11.50 19.01 8.81
CA ASN A 79 -11.62 17.88 7.91
C ASN A 79 -12.93 17.14 8.17
N VAL A 80 -13.50 16.54 7.13
CA VAL A 80 -14.74 15.76 7.25
C VAL A 80 -14.48 14.54 8.15
N ILE A 81 -13.30 13.92 7.98
CA ILE A 81 -12.86 12.79 8.82
C ILE A 81 -11.84 13.31 9.83
N HIS A 82 -12.21 13.26 11.12
CA HIS A 82 -11.35 13.67 12.22
C HIS A 82 -11.51 12.76 13.42
N PHE A 83 -10.55 12.81 14.33
CA PHE A 83 -10.62 12.03 15.57
C PHE A 83 -11.80 12.46 16.45
N CYS A 84 -12.73 11.55 16.67
CA CYS A 84 -13.82 11.72 17.64
C CYS A 84 -13.58 10.86 18.88
N ARG A 85 -13.96 11.38 20.06
CA ARG A 85 -13.95 10.58 21.28
C ARG A 85 -14.94 9.43 21.18
N VAL A 86 -14.45 8.22 21.23
CA VAL A 86 -15.29 7.01 21.23
C VAL A 86 -15.96 6.89 22.60
N LYS A 87 -17.31 6.91 22.61
CA LYS A 87 -18.05 6.63 23.84
C LYS A 87 -18.00 5.13 24.09
N LEU A 88 -17.38 4.68 25.17
CA LEU A 88 -17.39 3.30 25.62
C LEU A 88 -18.80 2.91 26.15
N SER A 89 -19.72 2.64 25.24
CA SER A 89 -21.04 2.09 25.57
C SER A 89 -21.11 0.63 25.07
N ARG A 90 -21.91 -0.23 25.72
CA ARG A 90 -22.13 -1.61 25.27
C ARG A 90 -22.54 -1.69 23.80
N LYS A 91 -23.36 -0.75 23.29
CA LYS A 91 -23.75 -0.65 21.89
C LYS A 91 -22.55 -0.30 20.99
N SER A 92 -21.68 0.60 21.43
CA SER A 92 -20.47 0.97 20.68
C SER A 92 -19.50 -0.20 20.58
N MET A 93 -19.32 -0.95 21.66
CA MET A 93 -18.46 -2.16 21.68
C MET A 93 -18.98 -3.24 20.73
N GLN A 94 -20.28 -3.47 20.71
CA GLN A 94 -20.91 -4.45 19.82
C GLN A 94 -20.79 -4.05 18.35
N LEU A 95 -20.96 -2.76 18.03
CA LEU A 95 -20.73 -2.20 16.70
C LEU A 95 -19.25 -2.33 16.26
N THR A 96 -18.34 -2.02 17.14
CA THR A 96 -16.89 -2.14 16.89
C THR A 96 -16.53 -3.60 16.60
N TRP A 97 -17.02 -4.55 17.41
CA TRP A 97 -16.75 -5.97 17.20
C TRP A 97 -17.30 -6.48 15.86
N ARG A 98 -18.50 -6.04 15.48
CA ARG A 98 -19.10 -6.36 14.19
C ARG A 98 -18.28 -5.82 13.03
N ASN A 99 -17.80 -4.57 13.13
CA ASN A 99 -16.96 -3.94 12.13
C ASN A 99 -15.60 -4.63 12.02
N VAL A 100 -14.97 -4.97 13.14
CA VAL A 100 -13.71 -5.71 13.16
C VAL A 100 -13.87 -7.07 12.48
N LYS A 101 -14.94 -7.82 12.79
CA LYS A 101 -15.22 -9.11 12.13
C LYS A 101 -15.40 -8.96 10.61
N TYR A 102 -16.09 -7.90 10.18
CA TYR A 102 -16.26 -7.58 8.76
C TYR A 102 -14.92 -7.23 8.10
N MET A 103 -14.10 -6.39 8.74
CA MET A 103 -12.76 -6.04 8.27
C MET A 103 -11.84 -7.26 8.19
N CYS A 104 -11.87 -8.15 9.18
CA CYS A 104 -11.09 -9.39 9.14
C CYS A 104 -11.51 -10.31 7.98
N ARG A 105 -12.82 -10.39 7.70
CA ARG A 105 -13.31 -11.19 6.56
C ARG A 105 -12.86 -10.63 5.21
N LEU A 106 -12.88 -9.31 5.04
CA LEU A 106 -12.36 -8.65 3.84
C LEU A 106 -10.83 -8.78 3.74
N GLY A 107 -10.12 -8.57 4.85
CA GLY A 107 -8.67 -8.69 4.92
C GLY A 107 -8.16 -10.10 4.69
N ALA A 108 -8.94 -11.13 5.03
CA ALA A 108 -8.57 -12.53 4.80
C ALA A 108 -8.38 -12.83 3.31
N SER A 109 -9.19 -12.24 2.43
CA SER A 109 -9.03 -12.39 0.98
C SER A 109 -7.69 -11.80 0.50
N THR A 110 -7.36 -10.58 0.94
CA THR A 110 -6.08 -9.94 0.60
C THR A 110 -4.90 -10.70 1.19
N PHE A 111 -5.02 -11.17 2.43
CA PHE A 111 -3.99 -11.98 3.09
C PHE A 111 -3.70 -13.28 2.32
N LEU A 112 -4.73 -13.96 1.81
CA LEU A 112 -4.56 -15.16 0.99
C LEU A 112 -3.88 -14.85 -0.35
N CYS A 113 -4.22 -13.72 -1.01
CA CYS A 113 -3.57 -13.30 -2.24
C CYS A 113 -2.07 -13.00 -2.03
N GLU A 114 -1.73 -12.23 -1.00
CA GLU A 114 -0.33 -11.90 -0.66
C GLU A 114 0.44 -13.16 -0.22
N GLY A 115 -0.21 -14.03 0.56
CA GLY A 115 0.34 -15.32 0.95
C GLY A 115 0.62 -16.24 -0.24
N ALA A 116 -0.25 -16.26 -1.23
CA ALA A 116 -0.05 -17.06 -2.45
C ALA A 116 1.18 -16.55 -3.25
N ILE A 117 1.36 -15.23 -3.35
CA ILE A 117 2.55 -14.62 -3.99
C ILE A 117 3.82 -15.01 -3.23
N ALA A 118 3.81 -14.93 -1.90
CA ALA A 118 4.95 -15.32 -1.08
C ALA A 118 5.29 -16.81 -1.24
N CYS A 119 4.28 -17.69 -1.25
CA CYS A 119 4.46 -19.12 -1.51
C CYS A 119 5.02 -19.38 -2.91
N MET A 120 4.54 -18.66 -3.92
CA MET A 120 5.04 -18.78 -5.29
C MET A 120 6.50 -18.36 -5.40
N MET A 121 6.89 -17.26 -4.76
CA MET A 121 8.29 -16.81 -4.72
C MET A 121 9.20 -17.82 -4.00
N PHE A 122 8.74 -18.36 -2.88
CA PHE A 122 9.49 -19.37 -2.13
C PHE A 122 9.66 -20.67 -2.93
N ALA A 123 8.57 -21.18 -3.51
CA ALA A 123 8.60 -22.37 -4.35
C ALA A 123 9.46 -22.17 -5.61
N GLY A 124 9.37 -21.00 -6.23
CA GLY A 124 10.20 -20.63 -7.37
C GLY A 124 11.69 -20.68 -7.02
N ASN A 125 12.11 -20.04 -5.96
CA ASN A 125 13.51 -20.10 -5.49
C ASN A 125 13.98 -21.55 -5.28
N TYR A 126 13.16 -22.37 -4.63
CA TYR A 126 13.50 -23.77 -4.38
C TYR A 126 13.68 -24.58 -5.66
N VAL A 127 12.76 -24.39 -6.61
CA VAL A 127 12.81 -25.09 -7.92
C VAL A 127 14.04 -24.66 -8.73
N PHE A 128 14.30 -23.34 -8.81
CA PHE A 128 15.45 -22.83 -9.56
C PHE A 128 16.80 -23.26 -8.97
N ILE A 129 16.91 -23.31 -7.65
CA ILE A 129 18.11 -23.87 -6.97
C ILE A 129 18.28 -25.35 -7.36
N SER A 130 17.19 -26.13 -7.34
CA SER A 130 17.26 -27.58 -7.56
C SER A 130 17.61 -27.98 -8.98
N TYR A 131 17.20 -27.19 -10.00
CA TYR A 131 17.35 -27.55 -11.40
C TYR A 131 18.50 -26.82 -12.13
N LEU A 132 18.78 -25.55 -11.77
CA LEU A 132 19.76 -24.72 -12.47
C LEU A 132 20.94 -24.25 -11.58
N GLY A 133 20.94 -24.61 -10.29
CA GLY A 133 21.97 -24.16 -9.37
C GLY A 133 21.96 -22.65 -9.10
N GLU A 134 23.13 -22.10 -8.75
CA GLU A 134 23.27 -20.69 -8.36
C GLU A 134 22.96 -19.70 -9.49
N ASP A 135 23.31 -20.02 -10.75
CA ASP A 135 23.07 -19.18 -11.91
C ASP A 135 21.57 -19.05 -12.20
N GLY A 136 20.80 -20.11 -11.99
CA GLY A 136 19.36 -20.10 -12.15
C GLY A 136 18.66 -19.21 -11.13
N VAL A 137 19.15 -19.21 -9.91
CA VAL A 137 18.62 -18.33 -8.84
C VAL A 137 18.91 -16.86 -9.15
N ALA A 138 20.10 -16.55 -9.67
CA ALA A 138 20.44 -15.20 -10.07
C ALA A 138 19.50 -14.67 -11.17
N ALA A 139 19.24 -15.47 -12.20
CA ALA A 139 18.30 -15.13 -13.28
C ALA A 139 16.85 -14.95 -12.77
N PHE A 140 16.39 -15.86 -11.89
CA PHE A 140 15.07 -15.75 -11.27
C PHE A 140 14.94 -14.52 -10.37
N SER A 141 15.97 -14.18 -9.61
CA SER A 141 15.99 -12.99 -8.76
C SER A 141 15.84 -11.71 -9.59
N ILE A 142 16.49 -11.61 -10.74
CA ILE A 142 16.33 -10.48 -11.67
C ILE A 142 14.87 -10.38 -12.14
N ALA A 143 14.26 -11.49 -12.55
CA ALA A 143 12.86 -11.53 -12.95
C ALA A 143 11.92 -11.12 -11.80
N CYS A 144 12.22 -11.56 -10.58
CA CYS A 144 11.47 -11.17 -9.38
C CYS A 144 11.55 -9.67 -9.05
N TYR A 145 12.59 -8.94 -9.48
CA TYR A 145 12.66 -7.49 -9.34
C TYR A 145 11.78 -6.74 -10.34
N PHE A 146 11.55 -7.29 -11.53
CA PHE A 146 10.66 -6.67 -12.53
C PHE A 146 9.18 -6.83 -12.18
N PHE A 147 8.80 -7.95 -11.59
CA PHE A 147 7.41 -8.24 -11.26
C PHE A 147 6.75 -7.21 -10.32
N PRO A 148 7.41 -6.74 -9.23
CA PRO A 148 6.88 -5.70 -8.36
C PRO A 148 6.65 -4.36 -9.06
N ILE A 149 7.45 -3.99 -10.06
CA ILE A 149 7.28 -2.73 -10.81
C ILE A 149 5.95 -2.75 -11.56
N ILE A 150 5.68 -3.84 -12.27
CA ILE A 150 4.41 -4.03 -12.98
C ILE A 150 3.25 -4.03 -11.99
N PHE A 151 3.38 -4.77 -10.90
CA PHE A 151 2.36 -4.88 -9.86
C PHE A 151 2.08 -3.53 -9.18
N MET A 152 3.09 -2.68 -8.98
CA MET A 152 2.92 -1.32 -8.46
C MET A 152 2.06 -0.44 -9.34
N VAL A 153 2.21 -0.53 -10.67
CA VAL A 153 1.37 0.23 -11.62
C VAL A 153 -0.09 -0.19 -11.51
N TYR A 154 -0.36 -1.50 -11.44
CA TYR A 154 -1.71 -2.01 -11.24
C TYR A 154 -2.33 -1.57 -9.92
N ASN A 155 -1.57 -1.67 -8.84
CA ASN A 155 -2.02 -1.21 -7.53
C ASN A 155 -2.31 0.30 -7.52
N ALA A 156 -1.49 1.11 -8.19
CA ALA A 156 -1.70 2.55 -8.27
C ALA A 156 -3.02 2.88 -8.99
N ILE A 157 -3.33 2.21 -10.10
CA ILE A 157 -4.59 2.37 -10.83
C ILE A 157 -5.77 1.95 -9.95
N GLY A 158 -5.71 0.77 -9.33
CA GLY A 158 -6.75 0.27 -8.44
C GLY A 158 -7.01 1.19 -7.25
N GLN A 159 -5.95 1.63 -6.58
CA GLN A 159 -6.05 2.55 -5.44
C GLN A 159 -6.57 3.93 -5.81
N SER A 160 -6.32 4.43 -7.03
CA SER A 160 -6.84 5.72 -7.49
C SER A 160 -8.34 5.64 -7.87
N ALA A 161 -8.78 4.51 -8.41
CA ALA A 161 -10.18 4.28 -8.76
C ALA A 161 -11.07 4.01 -7.53
N GLN A 162 -10.53 3.39 -6.49
CA GLN A 162 -11.26 2.95 -5.31
C GLN A 162 -12.06 4.05 -4.58
N PRO A 163 -11.52 5.25 -4.31
CA PRO A 163 -12.29 6.32 -3.66
C PRO A 163 -13.48 6.80 -4.51
N ILE A 164 -13.28 6.88 -5.83
CA ILE A 164 -14.33 7.31 -6.76
C ILE A 164 -15.47 6.29 -6.81
N LEU A 165 -15.11 5.01 -6.90
CA LEU A 165 -16.09 3.91 -6.91
C LEU A 165 -16.86 3.86 -5.59
N SER A 166 -16.15 3.94 -4.44
CA SER A 166 -16.78 3.88 -3.12
C SER A 166 -17.73 5.03 -2.87
N TYR A 167 -17.37 6.25 -3.28
CA TYR A 167 -18.22 7.43 -3.13
C TYR A 167 -19.50 7.33 -3.96
N ASN A 168 -19.38 6.98 -5.25
CA ASN A 168 -20.54 6.88 -6.13
C ASN A 168 -21.43 5.68 -5.78
N PHE A 169 -20.84 4.58 -5.32
CA PHE A 169 -21.60 3.43 -4.82
C PHE A 169 -22.42 3.81 -3.57
N GLY A 170 -21.80 4.54 -2.63
CA GLY A 170 -22.49 5.05 -1.44
C GLY A 170 -23.60 6.06 -1.75
N ALA A 171 -23.46 6.81 -2.85
CA ALA A 171 -24.49 7.73 -3.36
C ALA A 171 -25.63 7.04 -4.15
N GLY A 172 -25.52 5.75 -4.43
CA GLY A 172 -26.49 4.99 -5.21
C GLY A 172 -26.47 5.28 -6.72
N ASP A 173 -25.43 5.95 -7.22
CA ASP A 173 -25.30 6.31 -8.65
C ASP A 173 -24.57 5.19 -9.42
N GLU A 174 -25.32 4.13 -9.78
CA GLU A 174 -24.78 3.00 -10.53
C GLU A 174 -24.23 3.39 -11.91
N ALA A 175 -24.78 4.43 -12.54
CA ALA A 175 -24.32 4.86 -13.86
C ALA A 175 -22.88 5.42 -13.78
N ARG A 176 -22.58 6.20 -12.75
CA ARG A 176 -21.23 6.72 -12.51
C ARG A 176 -20.26 5.64 -12.05
N VAL A 177 -20.71 4.68 -11.26
CA VAL A 177 -19.89 3.52 -10.89
C VAL A 177 -19.46 2.75 -12.15
N ARG A 178 -20.38 2.45 -13.06
CA ARG A 178 -20.07 1.78 -14.34
C ARG A 178 -19.14 2.62 -15.23
N SER A 179 -19.37 3.92 -15.32
CA SER A 179 -18.51 4.80 -16.13
C SER A 179 -17.09 4.95 -15.57
N ALA A 180 -16.93 4.96 -14.25
CA ALA A 180 -15.62 4.99 -13.61
C ALA A 180 -14.87 3.64 -13.69
N PHE A 181 -15.61 2.52 -13.73
CA PHE A 181 -15.03 1.19 -13.84
C PHE A 181 -14.55 0.87 -15.27
N ARG A 182 -15.20 1.44 -16.28
CA ARG A 182 -14.87 1.20 -17.69
C ARG A 182 -13.47 1.69 -18.11
N PRO A 183 -13.01 2.91 -17.79
CA PRO A 183 -11.66 3.36 -18.08
C PRO A 183 -10.58 2.56 -17.36
N SER A 184 -10.80 2.19 -16.10
CA SER A 184 -9.82 1.39 -15.35
C SER A 184 -9.64 -0.01 -15.94
N ASN A 185 -10.71 -0.63 -16.45
CA ASN A 185 -10.63 -1.91 -17.16
C ASN A 185 -10.00 -1.80 -18.54
N ILE A 186 -10.26 -0.71 -19.28
CA ILE A 186 -9.68 -0.50 -20.61
C ILE A 186 -8.17 -0.30 -20.50
N THR A 187 -7.71 0.50 -19.56
CA THR A 187 -6.27 0.71 -19.31
C THR A 187 -5.58 -0.60 -18.93
N PHE A 188 -6.26 -1.46 -18.18
CA PHE A 188 -5.76 -2.78 -17.83
C PHE A 188 -5.69 -3.71 -19.04
N MET A 189 -6.76 -3.77 -19.88
CA MET A 189 -6.81 -4.65 -21.05
C MET A 189 -5.85 -4.20 -22.17
N ASP A 190 -5.69 -2.91 -22.37
CA ASP A 190 -4.77 -2.40 -23.41
C ASP A 190 -3.32 -2.69 -23.05
N TRP A 191 -2.97 -2.64 -21.76
CA TRP A 191 -1.63 -2.94 -21.31
C TRP A 191 -1.31 -4.45 -21.41
N THR A 192 -2.25 -5.33 -21.05
CA THR A 192 -2.07 -6.79 -21.21
C THR A 192 -1.94 -7.19 -22.68
N LYS A 193 -2.69 -6.58 -23.59
CA LYS A 193 -2.56 -6.80 -25.02
C LYS A 193 -1.22 -6.32 -25.58
N GLN A 194 -0.70 -5.21 -25.08
CA GLN A 194 0.60 -4.69 -25.49
C GLN A 194 1.77 -5.58 -25.03
N THR A 195 1.69 -6.15 -23.83
CA THR A 195 2.70 -7.10 -23.33
C THR A 195 2.66 -8.43 -24.05
N GLU A 196 1.49 -8.93 -24.48
CA GLU A 196 1.40 -10.13 -25.33
C GLU A 196 2.00 -9.91 -26.73
N GLN A 197 1.85 -8.71 -27.32
CA GLN A 197 2.41 -8.40 -28.65
C GLN A 197 3.94 -8.19 -28.64
N THR A 198 4.56 -7.90 -27.52
CA THR A 198 6.02 -7.74 -27.39
C THR A 198 6.74 -9.03 -26.98
N SER A 199 6.01 -10.11 -26.78
CA SER A 199 6.51 -11.44 -26.37
C SER A 199 6.77 -12.41 -27.54
N PHE A 200 6.86 -11.92 -28.80
CA PHE A 200 7.26 -12.70 -29.98
C PHE A 200 8.58 -12.23 -30.56
#